data_c11a6aacf33d79da12e2e2b339b1974f
#
_entry.id   c11a6aacf33d79da12e2e2b339b1974f
#
_cell.length_a   1.000
_cell.length_b   1.000
_cell.length_c   1.000
_cell.angle_alpha   90.00
_cell.angle_beta   90.00
_cell.angle_gamma   90.00
#
_symmetry.space_group_name_H-M   'P 1'
#
loop_
_entity.id
_entity.type
_entity.pdbx_description
1 polymer ?
#
loop_
_entity_poly.entity_id
_entity_poly.type
_entity_poly.pdbx_seq_one_letter_code
_entity_poly.pdbx_strand_id
1 'polypeptide(L)'
;MNPRTKSQDIRDLSQNDIRELVAELGQPAFRAKQLIEWVFEKNVCSFDDMTNLPKAFREQLKEAFAFDTPTELTKQVSKDGSRKYLLEYHDGISVETVGMPRRNKLSVCVSTQAGCGMGCAFCATGLNGLKRSLTAQEIVDQVLHVSNDFGVRATSVVFMGQGEPFANYDEVLKALRILNDPDGIGIGARHLTVSTSGVIPGIRKFADIPEQFTLAVSLHSAIQPTRNKLMPGVKKYTLLRLHEALQLYTEKTGRRPTYEYAMIEGVNDTSPEMQALCDFCEGTLCHVNLIQLNDIEGSPLKPSPIHKVEDLQRRLESRGIETTIRNSRGNDIDAACGQLKQRFKVQKNA
;
A
#
# COMPACT_ATOMS: atom_id res chain seq x y z
N MET A 1 -24.86 25.51 18.91
CA MET A 1 -24.54 24.08 18.96
C MET A 1 -23.04 23.95 18.86
N ASN A 2 -22.36 23.54 19.94
CA ASN A 2 -20.93 23.32 19.95
C ASN A 2 -20.58 22.20 18.95
N PRO A 3 -19.56 22.32 18.09
CA PRO A 3 -19.11 21.22 17.28
C PRO A 3 -18.60 20.15 18.26
N ARG A 4 -19.21 18.96 18.24
CA ARG A 4 -18.71 17.80 18.98
C ARG A 4 -17.26 17.62 18.59
N THR A 5 -16.35 17.70 19.54
CA THR A 5 -15.00 17.22 19.39
C THR A 5 -15.11 15.77 18.95
N LYS A 6 -14.60 15.44 17.76
CA LYS A 6 -14.64 14.11 17.18
C LYS A 6 -13.94 13.16 18.16
N SER A 7 -14.63 12.17 18.69
CA SER A 7 -14.02 11.14 19.50
C SER A 7 -13.03 10.37 18.61
N GLN A 8 -11.87 10.04 19.16
CA GLN A 8 -10.85 9.27 18.45
C GLN A 8 -11.41 7.91 18.00
N ASP A 9 -11.06 7.44 16.82
CA ASP A 9 -11.42 6.08 16.43
C ASP A 9 -10.59 5.06 17.22
N ILE A 10 -11.24 4.03 17.75
CA ILE A 10 -10.56 3.02 18.56
C ILE A 10 -9.53 2.21 17.76
N ARG A 11 -9.69 2.12 16.44
CA ARG A 11 -8.77 1.43 15.53
C ARG A 11 -7.49 2.21 15.24
N ASP A 12 -7.43 3.48 15.67
CA ASP A 12 -6.19 4.25 15.71
C ASP A 12 -5.24 3.81 16.81
N LEU A 13 -5.74 3.07 17.79
CA LEU A 13 -4.93 2.55 18.88
C LEU A 13 -4.15 1.32 18.42
N SER A 14 -2.87 1.27 18.78
CA SER A 14 -2.12 0.02 18.71
C SER A 14 -2.67 -0.97 19.74
N GLN A 15 -2.37 -2.25 19.60
CA GLN A 15 -2.78 -3.25 20.58
C GLN A 15 -2.18 -2.97 21.97
N ASN A 16 -0.98 -2.35 22.04
CA ASN A 16 -0.40 -1.89 23.30
C ASN A 16 -1.21 -0.74 23.90
N ASP A 17 -1.59 0.27 23.09
CA ASP A 17 -2.43 1.36 23.56
C ASP A 17 -3.77 0.84 24.11
N ILE A 18 -4.35 -0.19 23.47
CA ILE A 18 -5.57 -0.86 23.95
C ILE A 18 -5.34 -1.56 25.29
N ARG A 19 -4.18 -2.20 25.51
CA ARG A 19 -3.86 -2.82 26.81
C ARG A 19 -3.73 -1.78 27.90
N GLU A 20 -3.08 -0.65 27.62
CA GLU A 20 -2.94 0.48 28.53
C GLU A 20 -4.31 1.10 28.84
N LEU A 21 -5.11 1.37 27.84
CA LEU A 21 -6.49 1.88 27.97
C LEU A 21 -7.35 1.00 28.90
N VAL A 22 -7.30 -0.32 28.67
CA VAL A 22 -8.07 -1.28 29.49
C VAL A 22 -7.64 -1.24 30.96
N ALA A 23 -6.33 -1.09 31.22
CA ALA A 23 -5.79 -0.94 32.58
C ALA A 23 -6.21 0.40 33.21
N GLU A 24 -6.15 1.51 32.47
CA GLU A 24 -6.58 2.85 32.91
C GLU A 24 -8.07 2.88 33.25
N LEU A 25 -8.90 2.15 32.50
CA LEU A 25 -10.34 2.02 32.76
C LEU A 25 -10.66 1.02 33.89
N GLY A 26 -9.63 0.53 34.63
CA GLY A 26 -9.80 -0.37 35.76
C GLY A 26 -10.33 -1.77 35.38
N GLN A 27 -10.18 -2.18 34.13
CA GLN A 27 -10.65 -3.47 33.65
C GLN A 27 -9.57 -4.56 33.78
N PRO A 28 -9.93 -5.82 33.99
CA PRO A 28 -8.98 -6.93 34.02
C PRO A 28 -8.23 -7.07 32.69
N ALA A 29 -6.94 -7.40 32.70
CA ALA A 29 -6.06 -7.46 31.54
C ALA A 29 -6.59 -8.34 30.37
N PHE A 30 -7.32 -9.43 30.68
CA PHE A 30 -7.89 -10.28 29.63
C PHE A 30 -8.96 -9.58 28.77
N ARG A 31 -9.54 -8.46 29.27
CA ARG A 31 -10.48 -7.64 28.50
C ARG A 31 -9.83 -6.96 27.30
N ALA A 32 -8.52 -6.65 27.39
CA ALA A 32 -7.78 -6.11 26.25
C ALA A 32 -7.78 -7.09 25.08
N LYS A 33 -7.52 -8.37 25.35
CA LYS A 33 -7.57 -9.41 24.29
C LYS A 33 -8.96 -9.50 23.66
N GLN A 34 -10.02 -9.47 24.47
CA GLN A 34 -11.39 -9.50 23.96
C GLN A 34 -11.71 -8.27 23.10
N LEU A 35 -11.28 -7.07 23.53
CA LEU A 35 -11.49 -5.84 22.78
C LEU A 35 -10.71 -5.86 21.44
N ILE A 36 -9.45 -6.28 21.45
CA ILE A 36 -8.62 -6.45 20.25
C ILE A 36 -9.28 -7.43 19.26
N GLU A 37 -9.75 -8.58 19.74
CA GLU A 37 -10.46 -9.57 18.92
C GLU A 37 -11.70 -8.96 18.24
N TRP A 38 -12.52 -8.19 18.99
CA TRP A 38 -13.69 -7.54 18.41
C TRP A 38 -13.35 -6.48 17.38
N VAL A 39 -12.35 -5.66 17.67
CA VAL A 39 -11.96 -4.53 16.81
C VAL A 39 -11.26 -5.01 15.53
N PHE A 40 -10.27 -5.92 15.65
CA PHE A 40 -9.36 -6.25 14.54
C PHE A 40 -9.58 -7.62 13.91
N GLU A 41 -10.18 -8.60 14.63
CA GLU A 41 -10.45 -9.92 14.05
C GLU A 41 -11.89 -10.04 13.58
N LYS A 42 -12.85 -9.65 14.42
CA LYS A 42 -14.29 -9.67 14.07
C LYS A 42 -14.71 -8.44 13.29
N ASN A 43 -13.88 -7.38 13.32
CA ASN A 43 -14.10 -6.13 12.60
C ASN A 43 -15.52 -5.55 12.79
N VAL A 44 -15.96 -5.46 14.05
CA VAL A 44 -17.24 -4.84 14.38
C VAL A 44 -17.18 -3.33 14.21
N CYS A 45 -18.32 -2.73 13.89
CA CYS A 45 -18.48 -1.29 13.71
C CYS A 45 -19.28 -0.64 14.86
N SER A 46 -19.57 -1.41 15.92
CA SER A 46 -20.29 -0.93 17.09
C SER A 46 -19.79 -1.62 18.36
N PHE A 47 -19.65 -0.86 19.45
CA PHE A 47 -19.37 -1.42 20.76
C PHE A 47 -20.51 -2.30 21.28
N ASP A 48 -21.75 -2.11 20.77
CA ASP A 48 -22.89 -2.93 21.16
C ASP A 48 -22.77 -4.38 20.69
N ASP A 49 -22.05 -4.63 19.61
CA ASP A 49 -21.79 -5.97 19.08
C ASP A 49 -20.85 -6.79 19.96
N MET A 50 -20.10 -6.13 20.86
CA MET A 50 -19.10 -6.75 21.74
C MET A 50 -19.74 -7.46 22.93
N THR A 51 -20.51 -8.50 22.65
CA THR A 51 -21.45 -9.12 23.61
C THR A 51 -20.80 -9.77 24.84
N ASN A 52 -19.52 -10.16 24.77
CA ASN A 52 -18.76 -10.71 25.89
C ASN A 52 -18.07 -9.65 26.77
N LEU A 53 -18.19 -8.34 26.40
CA LEU A 53 -17.75 -7.24 27.23
C LEU A 53 -18.90 -6.75 28.14
N PRO A 54 -18.63 -6.39 29.41
CA PRO A 54 -19.62 -5.83 30.33
C PRO A 54 -20.28 -4.58 29.73
N LYS A 55 -21.60 -4.40 29.94
CA LYS A 55 -22.32 -3.23 29.43
C LYS A 55 -21.68 -1.91 29.90
N ALA A 56 -21.32 -1.81 31.17
CA ALA A 56 -20.68 -0.61 31.71
C ALA A 56 -19.36 -0.27 31.00
N PHE A 57 -18.55 -1.29 30.67
CA PHE A 57 -17.30 -1.10 29.93
C PHE A 57 -17.55 -0.64 28.49
N ARG A 58 -18.57 -1.20 27.80
CA ARG A 58 -18.94 -0.76 26.46
C ARG A 58 -19.42 0.69 26.43
N GLU A 59 -20.15 1.14 27.46
CA GLU A 59 -20.55 2.56 27.59
C GLU A 59 -19.35 3.48 27.80
N GLN A 60 -18.38 3.10 28.65
CA GLN A 60 -17.15 3.86 28.81
C GLN A 60 -16.39 4.00 27.48
N LEU A 61 -16.31 2.92 26.68
CA LEU A 61 -15.67 2.98 25.37
C LEU A 61 -16.42 3.90 24.39
N LYS A 62 -17.77 3.90 24.40
CA LYS A 62 -18.58 4.80 23.55
C LYS A 62 -18.41 6.28 23.90
N GLU A 63 -18.17 6.60 25.18
CA GLU A 63 -17.93 7.97 25.60
C GLU A 63 -16.60 8.50 25.09
N ALA A 64 -15.57 7.65 24.99
CA ALA A 64 -14.21 8.04 24.62
C ALA A 64 -13.88 7.83 23.12
N PHE A 65 -14.48 6.84 22.49
CA PHE A 65 -14.12 6.38 21.15
C PHE A 65 -15.33 6.24 20.21
N ALA A 66 -15.03 6.26 18.92
CA ALA A 66 -16.00 5.98 17.87
C ALA A 66 -15.45 4.90 16.91
N PHE A 67 -16.29 4.47 15.99
CA PHE A 67 -15.91 3.76 14.77
C PHE A 67 -16.20 4.68 13.58
N ASP A 68 -15.17 5.10 12.87
CA ASP A 68 -15.26 5.95 11.68
C ASP A 68 -15.01 5.07 10.43
N THR A 69 -15.94 4.15 10.18
CA THR A 69 -15.83 3.21 9.05
C THR A 69 -16.06 3.91 7.71
N PRO A 70 -15.27 3.60 6.69
CA PRO A 70 -15.50 4.14 5.36
C PRO A 70 -16.81 3.61 4.75
N THR A 71 -17.45 4.44 3.93
CA THR A 71 -18.62 4.05 3.13
C THR A 71 -18.14 3.50 1.79
N GLU A 72 -18.61 2.30 1.42
CA GLU A 72 -18.40 1.77 0.06
C GLU A 72 -19.30 2.51 -0.93
N LEU A 73 -18.70 3.33 -1.79
CA LEU A 73 -19.45 4.03 -2.84
C LEU A 73 -19.70 3.14 -4.05
N THR A 74 -18.74 2.28 -4.38
CA THR A 74 -18.85 1.34 -5.51
C THR A 74 -17.86 0.19 -5.40
N LYS A 75 -18.24 -0.93 -5.97
CA LYS A 75 -17.43 -2.14 -6.11
C LYS A 75 -17.47 -2.64 -7.54
N GLN A 76 -16.32 -2.94 -8.10
CA GLN A 76 -16.15 -3.57 -9.40
C GLN A 76 -15.52 -4.95 -9.22
N VAL A 77 -15.99 -5.94 -9.98
CA VAL A 77 -15.50 -7.32 -9.91
C VAL A 77 -14.91 -7.71 -11.27
N SER A 78 -13.64 -8.08 -11.25
CA SER A 78 -12.90 -8.57 -12.43
C SER A 78 -13.22 -10.03 -12.72
N LYS A 79 -13.02 -10.42 -13.98
CA LYS A 79 -13.10 -11.84 -14.41
C LYS A 79 -12.10 -12.75 -13.70
N ASP A 80 -10.98 -12.22 -13.23
CA ASP A 80 -9.97 -12.97 -12.47
C ASP A 80 -10.29 -13.06 -10.95
N GLY A 81 -11.46 -12.57 -10.55
CA GLY A 81 -11.94 -12.53 -9.16
C GLY A 81 -11.44 -11.36 -8.34
N SER A 82 -10.55 -10.52 -8.88
CA SER A 82 -10.13 -9.28 -8.19
C SER A 82 -11.33 -8.34 -8.03
N ARG A 83 -11.37 -7.61 -6.89
CA ARG A 83 -12.41 -6.64 -6.60
C ARG A 83 -11.77 -5.29 -6.29
N LYS A 84 -12.24 -4.25 -6.96
CA LYS A 84 -11.86 -2.86 -6.68
C LYS A 84 -12.99 -2.15 -5.98
N TYR A 85 -12.67 -1.47 -4.90
CA TYR A 85 -13.60 -0.71 -4.07
C TYR A 85 -13.24 0.77 -4.11
N LEU A 86 -14.24 1.63 -4.12
CA LEU A 86 -14.11 3.06 -3.85
C LEU A 86 -14.69 3.31 -2.46
N LEU A 87 -13.85 3.68 -1.52
CA LEU A 87 -14.18 3.91 -0.12
C LEU A 87 -14.14 5.41 0.17
N GLU A 88 -15.23 5.95 0.73
CA GLU A 88 -15.34 7.34 1.15
C GLU A 88 -15.25 7.45 2.66
N TYR A 89 -14.40 8.35 3.14
CA TYR A 89 -14.25 8.69 4.55
C TYR A 89 -15.16 9.86 4.94
N HIS A 90 -15.33 10.08 6.24
CA HIS A 90 -16.26 11.07 6.83
C HIS A 90 -16.05 12.51 6.30
N ASP A 91 -14.88 12.87 5.81
CA ASP A 91 -14.57 14.18 5.23
C ASP A 91 -14.89 14.30 3.73
N GLY A 92 -15.52 13.26 3.15
CA GLY A 92 -15.89 13.18 1.74
C GLY A 92 -14.71 12.86 0.82
N ILE A 93 -13.54 12.55 1.38
CA ILE A 93 -12.39 12.06 0.62
C ILE A 93 -12.59 10.57 0.34
N SER A 94 -12.37 10.17 -0.89
CA SER A 94 -12.45 8.78 -1.29
C SER A 94 -11.14 8.26 -1.86
N VAL A 95 -10.90 6.96 -1.67
CA VAL A 95 -9.73 6.25 -2.20
C VAL A 95 -10.15 4.90 -2.78
N GLU A 96 -9.31 4.36 -3.66
CA GLU A 96 -9.49 3.04 -4.21
C GLU A 96 -8.59 2.02 -3.50
N THR A 97 -9.14 0.83 -3.26
CA THR A 97 -8.42 -0.34 -2.75
C THR A 97 -8.79 -1.57 -3.56
N VAL A 98 -7.89 -2.57 -3.61
CA VAL A 98 -8.09 -3.76 -4.45
C VAL A 98 -7.85 -5.04 -3.66
N GLY A 99 -8.84 -5.92 -3.65
CA GLY A 99 -8.72 -7.29 -3.16
C GLY A 99 -8.38 -8.24 -4.31
N MET A 100 -7.31 -9.02 -4.15
CA MET A 100 -6.79 -9.94 -5.16
C MET A 100 -6.76 -11.36 -4.59
N PRO A 101 -7.77 -12.21 -4.87
CA PRO A 101 -7.79 -13.58 -4.40
C PRO A 101 -6.82 -14.44 -5.21
N ARG A 102 -6.14 -15.37 -4.56
CA ARG A 102 -5.29 -16.37 -5.22
C ARG A 102 -5.35 -17.70 -4.47
N ARG A 103 -6.08 -18.69 -4.99
CA ARG A 103 -6.36 -19.96 -4.28
C ARG A 103 -6.92 -19.64 -2.89
N ASN A 104 -6.25 -20.08 -1.82
CA ASN A 104 -6.64 -19.86 -0.42
C ASN A 104 -5.99 -18.61 0.22
N LYS A 105 -5.52 -17.65 -0.58
CA LYS A 105 -4.85 -16.44 -0.13
C LYS A 105 -5.58 -15.22 -0.65
N LEU A 106 -5.60 -14.16 0.15
CA LEU A 106 -6.10 -12.85 -0.22
C LEU A 106 -4.99 -11.82 -0.06
N SER A 107 -4.62 -11.16 -1.16
CA SER A 107 -3.75 -9.99 -1.13
C SER A 107 -4.58 -8.72 -1.23
N VAL A 108 -4.26 -7.71 -0.44
CA VAL A 108 -4.92 -6.40 -0.50
C VAL A 108 -3.93 -5.34 -0.94
N CYS A 109 -4.29 -4.55 -1.95
CA CYS A 109 -3.56 -3.37 -2.37
C CYS A 109 -4.22 -2.14 -1.75
N VAL A 110 -3.50 -1.46 -0.86
CA VAL A 110 -4.01 -0.31 -0.10
C VAL A 110 -3.44 1.00 -0.60
N SER A 111 -4.26 2.05 -0.51
CA SER A 111 -3.87 3.44 -0.70
C SER A 111 -3.35 4.04 0.59
N THR A 112 -2.39 4.95 0.51
CA THR A 112 -1.80 5.66 1.65
C THR A 112 -2.08 7.16 1.65
N GLN A 113 -2.57 7.66 0.51
CA GLN A 113 -2.95 9.05 0.31
C GLN A 113 -4.16 9.11 -0.62
N ALA A 114 -4.97 10.13 -0.50
CA ALA A 114 -5.97 10.47 -1.49
C ALA A 114 -5.30 11.31 -2.59
N GLY A 115 -5.12 10.68 -3.76
CA GLY A 115 -4.27 11.20 -4.82
C GLY A 115 -2.78 10.97 -4.55
N CYS A 116 -1.89 11.61 -5.32
CA CYS A 116 -0.44 11.46 -5.20
C CYS A 116 0.30 12.67 -5.73
N GLY A 117 1.26 13.19 -4.95
CA GLY A 117 2.08 14.35 -5.34
C GLY A 117 3.28 14.02 -6.22
N MET A 118 3.52 12.73 -6.56
CA MET A 118 4.71 12.34 -7.32
C MET A 118 4.61 12.65 -8.82
N GLY A 119 3.40 12.73 -9.39
CA GLY A 119 3.17 13.11 -10.79
C GLY A 119 3.81 12.18 -11.80
N CYS A 120 3.91 10.86 -11.51
CA CYS A 120 4.50 9.89 -12.43
C CYS A 120 3.72 9.83 -13.75
N ALA A 121 4.42 9.93 -14.89
CA ALA A 121 3.81 10.01 -16.21
C ALA A 121 3.00 8.76 -16.62
N PHE A 122 3.27 7.63 -15.98
CA PHE A 122 2.64 6.32 -16.21
C PHE A 122 1.61 5.97 -15.14
N CYS A 123 1.13 6.92 -14.32
CA CYS A 123 0.23 6.63 -13.20
C CYS A 123 -0.98 7.58 -13.19
N ALA A 124 -2.17 7.02 -13.30
CA ALA A 124 -3.41 7.77 -13.30
C ALA A 124 -3.66 8.55 -11.99
N THR A 125 -3.21 8.02 -10.85
CA THR A 125 -3.33 8.68 -9.55
C THR A 125 -2.59 10.02 -9.51
N GLY A 126 -1.42 10.11 -10.17
CA GLY A 126 -0.60 11.32 -10.18
C GLY A 126 -1.20 12.49 -10.94
N LEU A 127 -2.17 12.25 -11.85
CA LEU A 127 -2.80 13.28 -12.67
C LEU A 127 -3.65 14.27 -11.87
N ASN A 128 -4.21 13.83 -10.74
CA ASN A 128 -5.13 14.64 -9.93
C ASN A 128 -4.43 15.33 -8.73
N GLY A 129 -3.11 15.17 -8.60
CA GLY A 129 -2.35 15.71 -7.47
C GLY A 129 -2.69 15.03 -6.15
N LEU A 130 -2.13 15.55 -5.06
CA LEU A 130 -2.37 15.10 -3.69
C LEU A 130 -3.48 15.94 -3.06
N LYS A 131 -4.45 15.27 -2.44
CA LYS A 131 -5.47 15.93 -1.60
C LYS A 131 -5.05 15.91 -0.13
N ARG A 132 -4.84 14.72 0.45
CA ARG A 132 -4.29 14.54 1.80
C ARG A 132 -3.69 13.15 2.01
N SER A 133 -2.90 13.01 3.05
CA SER A 133 -2.49 11.69 3.57
C SER A 133 -3.62 11.01 4.31
N LEU A 134 -3.61 9.66 4.33
CA LEU A 134 -4.52 8.85 5.12
C LEU A 134 -3.93 8.60 6.52
N THR A 135 -4.80 8.44 7.51
CA THR A 135 -4.41 7.96 8.84
C THR A 135 -4.09 6.48 8.81
N ALA A 136 -3.42 5.98 9.86
CA ALA A 136 -3.15 4.55 9.99
C ALA A 136 -4.45 3.72 10.01
N GLN A 137 -5.47 4.20 10.71
CA GLN A 137 -6.80 3.59 10.73
C GLN A 137 -7.38 3.50 9.31
N GLU A 138 -7.42 4.60 8.55
CA GLU A 138 -7.97 4.60 7.19
C GLU A 138 -7.22 3.63 6.26
N ILE A 139 -5.93 3.39 6.50
CA ILE A 139 -5.16 2.40 5.77
C ILE A 139 -5.56 0.97 6.19
N VAL A 140 -5.70 0.71 7.49
CA VAL A 140 -6.10 -0.59 8.04
C VAL A 140 -7.53 -0.93 7.64
N ASP A 141 -8.44 0.03 7.66
CA ASP A 141 -9.84 -0.15 7.26
C ASP A 141 -10.01 -0.70 5.85
N GLN A 142 -9.14 -0.31 4.92
CA GLN A 142 -9.15 -0.88 3.58
C GLN A 142 -8.93 -2.40 3.62
N VAL A 143 -8.01 -2.88 4.47
CA VAL A 143 -7.71 -4.31 4.62
C VAL A 143 -8.88 -5.05 5.26
N LEU A 144 -9.46 -4.46 6.30
CA LEU A 144 -10.59 -5.03 7.02
C LEU A 144 -11.85 -5.09 6.14
N HIS A 145 -12.15 -4.00 5.40
CA HIS A 145 -13.27 -3.94 4.46
C HIS A 145 -13.18 -5.03 3.39
N VAL A 146 -12.01 -5.14 2.75
CA VAL A 146 -11.76 -6.16 1.71
C VAL A 146 -11.86 -7.57 2.29
N SER A 147 -11.29 -7.81 3.48
CA SER A 147 -11.34 -9.13 4.14
C SER A 147 -12.78 -9.54 4.44
N ASN A 148 -13.61 -8.61 4.91
CA ASN A 148 -15.03 -8.86 5.19
C ASN A 148 -15.81 -9.20 3.92
N ASP A 149 -15.63 -8.44 2.83
CA ASP A 149 -16.34 -8.69 1.57
C ASP A 149 -15.96 -10.04 0.94
N PHE A 150 -14.71 -10.49 1.11
CA PHE A 150 -14.27 -11.82 0.66
C PHE A 150 -14.64 -12.94 1.64
N GLY A 151 -14.99 -12.63 2.89
CA GLY A 151 -15.23 -13.61 3.94
C GLY A 151 -13.98 -14.39 4.37
N VAL A 152 -12.77 -13.86 4.07
CA VAL A 152 -11.48 -14.47 4.41
C VAL A 152 -10.48 -13.40 4.84
N ARG A 153 -9.58 -13.76 5.77
CA ARG A 153 -8.54 -12.82 6.24
C ARG A 153 -7.52 -12.55 5.12
N ALA A 154 -7.09 -11.30 5.03
CA ALA A 154 -5.96 -10.94 4.19
C ALA A 154 -4.69 -11.68 4.64
N THR A 155 -3.96 -12.25 3.70
CA THR A 155 -2.70 -12.98 3.95
C THR A 155 -1.47 -12.16 3.58
N SER A 156 -1.65 -11.10 2.78
CA SER A 156 -0.61 -10.15 2.41
C SER A 156 -1.21 -8.79 2.07
N VAL A 157 -0.44 -7.73 2.30
CA VAL A 157 -0.83 -6.36 1.94
C VAL A 157 0.31 -5.70 1.18
N VAL A 158 -0.03 -5.00 0.10
CA VAL A 158 0.90 -4.19 -0.67
C VAL A 158 0.47 -2.73 -0.63
N PHE A 159 1.34 -1.86 -0.20
CA PHE A 159 1.15 -0.41 -0.15
C PHE A 159 1.55 0.16 -1.52
N MET A 160 0.73 -0.17 -2.54
CA MET A 160 0.96 0.13 -3.96
C MET A 160 -0.27 0.78 -4.61
N GLY A 161 -1.25 1.19 -3.82
CA GLY A 161 -2.41 1.93 -4.27
C GLY A 161 -2.09 3.41 -4.50
N GLN A 162 -3.03 4.28 -4.18
CA GLN A 162 -2.84 5.72 -4.32
C GLN A 162 -1.88 6.26 -3.25
N GLY A 163 -0.96 7.16 -3.66
CA GLY A 163 -0.04 7.86 -2.77
C GLY A 163 1.40 7.35 -2.81
N GLU A 164 2.27 8.12 -2.14
CA GLU A 164 3.65 7.76 -1.85
C GLU A 164 3.76 7.40 -0.37
N PRO A 165 3.98 6.12 -0.01
CA PRO A 165 3.99 5.71 1.40
C PRO A 165 5.01 6.46 2.24
N PHE A 166 6.18 6.76 1.70
CA PHE A 166 7.22 7.47 2.46
C PHE A 166 7.03 8.99 2.55
N ALA A 167 6.04 9.54 1.85
CA ALA A 167 5.55 10.89 2.12
C ALA A 167 4.50 10.93 3.26
N ASN A 168 4.02 9.75 3.69
CA ASN A 168 3.12 9.53 4.82
C ASN A 168 3.70 8.50 5.81
N TYR A 169 5.00 8.61 6.08
CA TYR A 169 5.82 7.57 6.72
C TYR A 169 5.28 7.11 8.06
N ASP A 170 4.96 8.05 8.95
CA ASP A 170 4.61 7.72 10.34
C ASP A 170 3.27 6.96 10.41
N GLU A 171 2.26 7.39 9.66
CA GLU A 171 0.96 6.70 9.57
C GLU A 171 1.09 5.34 8.89
N VAL A 172 1.92 5.24 7.84
CA VAL A 172 2.19 3.96 7.15
C VAL A 172 2.90 2.98 8.10
N LEU A 173 3.89 3.43 8.88
CA LEU A 173 4.58 2.58 9.84
C LEU A 173 3.64 2.12 10.96
N LYS A 174 2.78 3.01 11.45
CA LYS A 174 1.75 2.68 12.44
C LYS A 174 0.77 1.63 11.87
N ALA A 175 0.28 1.81 10.65
CA ALA A 175 -0.60 0.83 9.98
C ALA A 175 0.08 -0.53 9.80
N LEU A 176 1.36 -0.55 9.38
CA LEU A 176 2.15 -1.78 9.26
C LEU A 176 2.23 -2.55 10.57
N ARG A 177 2.45 -1.86 11.70
CA ARG A 177 2.53 -2.45 13.03
C ARG A 177 1.18 -3.01 13.48
N ILE A 178 0.08 -2.28 13.26
CA ILE A 178 -1.29 -2.77 13.53
C ILE A 178 -1.59 -4.04 12.72
N LEU A 179 -1.26 -4.04 11.42
CA LEU A 179 -1.46 -5.20 10.54
C LEU A 179 -0.58 -6.41 10.91
N ASN A 180 0.61 -6.16 11.47
CA ASN A 180 1.58 -7.19 11.81
C ASN A 180 1.37 -7.79 13.21
N ASP A 181 0.67 -7.11 14.11
CA ASP A 181 0.53 -7.53 15.52
C ASP A 181 -0.14 -8.91 15.61
N PRO A 182 0.53 -9.91 16.23
CA PRO A 182 0.03 -11.28 16.30
C PRO A 182 -1.23 -11.42 17.17
N ASP A 183 -1.48 -10.51 18.09
CA ASP A 183 -2.69 -10.51 18.94
C ASP A 183 -3.91 -9.87 18.23
N GLY A 184 -3.72 -9.34 17.02
CA GLY A 184 -4.78 -8.72 16.22
C GLY A 184 -4.88 -9.32 14.82
N ILE A 185 -4.61 -8.51 13.77
CA ILE A 185 -4.73 -8.95 12.37
C ILE A 185 -3.67 -10.01 12.02
N GLY A 186 -2.45 -9.92 12.54
CA GLY A 186 -1.46 -10.99 12.53
C GLY A 186 -0.90 -11.33 11.15
N ILE A 187 -0.77 -10.37 10.24
CA ILE A 187 -0.12 -10.59 8.95
C ILE A 187 1.39 -10.57 9.15
N GLY A 188 2.08 -11.65 8.80
CA GLY A 188 3.54 -11.73 8.96
C GLY A 188 4.28 -10.61 8.24
N ALA A 189 5.30 -10.02 8.86
CA ALA A 189 6.01 -8.83 8.36
C ALA A 189 6.48 -8.96 6.90
N ARG A 190 6.95 -10.15 6.49
CA ARG A 190 7.40 -10.42 5.11
C ARG A 190 6.27 -10.41 4.07
N HIS A 191 5.02 -10.44 4.51
CA HIS A 191 3.82 -10.35 3.67
C HIS A 191 3.24 -8.92 3.62
N LEU A 192 3.92 -7.96 4.25
CA LEU A 192 3.62 -6.54 4.19
C LEU A 192 4.70 -5.85 3.35
N THR A 193 4.31 -5.38 2.15
CA THR A 193 5.24 -4.78 1.19
C THR A 193 4.94 -3.29 1.05
N VAL A 194 5.94 -2.46 1.34
CA VAL A 194 5.88 -1.02 1.10
C VAL A 194 6.61 -0.69 -0.20
N SER A 195 5.93 -0.01 -1.13
CA SER A 195 6.51 0.45 -2.38
C SER A 195 6.70 1.96 -2.35
N THR A 196 7.90 2.41 -2.68
CA THR A 196 8.21 3.85 -2.76
C THR A 196 8.72 4.24 -4.14
N SER A 197 8.45 5.46 -4.56
CA SER A 197 9.07 6.05 -5.73
C SER A 197 10.58 6.33 -5.57
N GLY A 198 11.14 6.03 -4.41
CA GLY A 198 12.55 6.25 -4.09
C GLY A 198 12.78 7.50 -3.23
N VAL A 199 11.90 7.76 -2.27
CA VAL A 199 12.06 8.82 -1.27
C VAL A 199 13.15 8.42 -0.27
N ILE A 200 14.39 8.85 -0.53
CA ILE A 200 15.59 8.42 0.19
C ILE A 200 15.50 8.59 1.72
N PRO A 201 15.00 9.71 2.28
CA PRO A 201 14.85 9.82 3.73
C PRO A 201 13.97 8.72 4.33
N GLY A 202 12.89 8.34 3.64
CA GLY A 202 12.00 7.24 4.04
C GLY A 202 12.71 5.87 3.98
N ILE A 203 13.48 5.59 2.91
CA ILE A 203 14.26 4.35 2.79
C ILE A 203 15.24 4.20 3.96
N ARG A 204 15.95 5.28 4.33
CA ARG A 204 16.91 5.27 5.45
C ARG A 204 16.21 5.00 6.77
N LYS A 205 15.10 5.70 7.07
CA LYS A 205 14.29 5.42 8.28
C LYS A 205 13.78 3.97 8.30
N PHE A 206 13.35 3.45 7.14
CA PHE A 206 12.85 2.08 7.01
C PHE A 206 13.94 1.01 7.18
N ALA A 207 15.20 1.36 6.95
CA ALA A 207 16.34 0.49 7.24
C ALA A 207 16.66 0.40 8.74
N ASP A 208 16.16 1.31 9.57
CA ASP A 208 16.42 1.38 11.01
C ASP A 208 15.37 0.68 11.86
N ILE A 209 14.22 0.28 11.29
CA ILE A 209 13.17 -0.42 12.04
C ILE A 209 13.51 -1.90 12.23
N PRO A 210 13.13 -2.51 13.38
CA PRO A 210 13.45 -3.92 13.67
C PRO A 210 12.57 -4.91 12.88
N GLU A 211 11.40 -4.50 12.44
CA GLU A 211 10.46 -5.36 11.74
C GLU A 211 10.91 -5.68 10.31
N GLN A 212 10.67 -6.92 9.85
CA GLN A 212 11.13 -7.39 8.55
C GLN A 212 10.10 -7.13 7.43
N PHE A 213 9.56 -5.93 7.35
CA PHE A 213 8.69 -5.53 6.23
C PHE A 213 9.45 -5.55 4.91
N THR A 214 8.75 -5.81 3.81
CA THR A 214 9.36 -5.89 2.48
C THR A 214 9.40 -4.50 1.83
N LEU A 215 10.56 -4.13 1.27
CA LEU A 215 10.73 -2.88 0.52
C LEU A 215 10.68 -3.15 -0.98
N ALA A 216 9.80 -2.45 -1.68
CA ALA A 216 9.80 -2.32 -3.13
C ALA A 216 10.14 -0.87 -3.53
N VAL A 217 10.86 -0.70 -4.62
CA VAL A 217 11.23 0.62 -5.14
C VAL A 217 10.86 0.72 -6.61
N SER A 218 10.00 1.68 -6.92
CA SER A 218 9.68 2.06 -8.28
C SER A 218 10.91 2.69 -8.94
N LEU A 219 11.68 1.89 -9.68
CA LEU A 219 12.88 2.34 -10.37
C LEU A 219 12.56 2.89 -11.76
N HIS A 220 11.90 2.11 -12.59
CA HIS A 220 11.38 2.37 -13.94
C HIS A 220 12.38 2.91 -14.97
N SER A 221 13.57 3.34 -14.60
CA SER A 221 14.73 3.60 -15.43
C SER A 221 15.98 3.73 -14.56
N ALA A 222 17.09 3.18 -15.04
CA ALA A 222 18.43 3.37 -14.46
C ALA A 222 19.22 4.48 -15.18
N ILE A 223 18.57 5.25 -16.06
CA ILE A 223 19.12 6.43 -16.70
C ILE A 223 18.46 7.68 -16.12
N GLN A 224 19.24 8.54 -15.45
CA GLN A 224 18.71 9.67 -14.68
C GLN A 224 17.78 10.61 -15.47
N PRO A 225 18.11 11.06 -16.70
CA PRO A 225 17.19 11.90 -17.49
C PRO A 225 15.86 11.22 -17.79
N THR A 226 15.84 9.93 -18.13
CA THR A 226 14.64 9.16 -18.40
C THR A 226 13.80 9.03 -17.13
N ARG A 227 14.44 8.65 -16.01
CA ARG A 227 13.76 8.54 -14.71
C ARG A 227 13.12 9.86 -14.27
N ASN A 228 13.82 10.98 -14.48
CA ASN A 228 13.30 12.31 -14.14
C ASN A 228 12.05 12.69 -14.95
N LYS A 229 11.96 12.28 -16.21
CA LYS A 229 10.78 12.47 -17.07
C LYS A 229 9.62 11.58 -16.61
N LEU A 230 9.91 10.33 -16.27
CA LEU A 230 8.89 9.37 -15.83
C LEU A 230 8.37 9.67 -14.41
N MET A 231 9.24 10.17 -13.52
CA MET A 231 8.98 10.33 -12.09
C MET A 231 9.43 11.71 -11.58
N PRO A 232 8.78 12.81 -12.00
CA PRO A 232 9.24 14.17 -11.69
C PRO A 232 9.23 14.51 -10.19
N GLY A 233 8.37 13.89 -9.39
CA GLY A 233 8.28 14.14 -7.95
C GLY A 233 9.53 13.72 -7.16
N VAL A 234 10.35 12.82 -7.71
CA VAL A 234 11.60 12.35 -7.07
C VAL A 234 12.87 12.76 -7.81
N LYS A 235 12.80 13.69 -8.77
CA LYS A 235 13.97 14.17 -9.55
C LYS A 235 15.12 14.71 -8.70
N LYS A 236 14.82 15.18 -7.46
CA LYS A 236 15.84 15.65 -6.50
C LYS A 236 16.70 14.51 -5.92
N TYR A 237 16.26 13.27 -6.04
CA TYR A 237 17.00 12.10 -5.59
C TYR A 237 17.68 11.43 -6.79
N THR A 238 19.02 11.58 -6.86
CA THR A 238 19.80 10.98 -7.96
C THR A 238 19.83 9.46 -7.82
N LEU A 239 19.98 8.76 -8.96
CA LEU A 239 20.14 7.30 -8.99
C LEU A 239 21.34 6.84 -8.15
N LEU A 240 22.45 7.60 -8.15
CA LEU A 240 23.61 7.31 -7.31
C LEU A 240 23.22 7.29 -5.82
N ARG A 241 22.56 8.36 -5.32
CA ARG A 241 22.14 8.45 -3.93
C ARG A 241 21.06 7.41 -3.58
N LEU A 242 20.21 7.06 -4.54
CA LEU A 242 19.21 5.99 -4.35
C LEU A 242 19.93 4.65 -4.19
N HIS A 243 20.90 4.35 -5.04
CA HIS A 243 21.69 3.13 -4.97
C HIS A 243 22.42 3.02 -3.62
N GLU A 244 23.10 4.08 -3.17
CA GLU A 244 23.75 4.15 -1.85
C GLU A 244 22.74 3.87 -0.69
N ALA A 245 21.56 4.45 -0.77
CA ALA A 245 20.53 4.23 0.26
C ALA A 245 20.00 2.80 0.28
N LEU A 246 19.93 2.14 -0.88
CA LEU A 246 19.51 0.74 -1.01
C LEU A 246 20.59 -0.24 -0.58
N GLN A 247 21.86 0.08 -0.83
CA GLN A 247 22.98 -0.68 -0.27
C GLN A 247 22.97 -0.61 1.26
N LEU A 248 22.83 0.59 1.85
CA LEU A 248 22.71 0.77 3.30
C LEU A 248 21.51 -0.01 3.87
N TYR A 249 20.35 0.00 3.17
CA TYR A 249 19.20 -0.81 3.57
C TYR A 249 19.54 -2.29 3.61
N THR A 250 20.20 -2.80 2.57
CA THR A 250 20.61 -4.21 2.48
C THR A 250 21.62 -4.58 3.56
N GLU A 251 22.62 -3.73 3.80
CA GLU A 251 23.64 -3.93 4.85
C GLU A 251 23.03 -4.00 6.26
N LYS A 252 22.09 -3.08 6.57
CA LYS A 252 21.45 -3.02 7.89
C LYS A 252 20.44 -4.15 8.13
N THR A 253 19.69 -4.50 7.11
CA THR A 253 18.55 -5.42 7.26
C THR A 253 18.85 -6.86 6.85
N GLY A 254 19.91 -7.09 6.08
CA GLY A 254 20.21 -8.36 5.41
C GLY A 254 19.18 -8.74 4.35
N ARG A 255 18.34 -7.78 3.91
CA ARG A 255 17.21 -8.04 3.02
C ARG A 255 17.38 -7.36 1.67
N ARG A 256 16.98 -8.06 0.61
CA ARG A 256 16.95 -7.51 -0.74
C ARG A 256 15.76 -6.57 -0.93
N PRO A 257 15.95 -5.38 -1.50
CA PRO A 257 14.85 -4.61 -2.07
C PRO A 257 14.36 -5.24 -3.37
N THR A 258 13.10 -4.99 -3.73
CA THR A 258 12.55 -5.33 -5.04
C THR A 258 12.48 -4.06 -5.90
N TYR A 259 13.04 -4.10 -7.11
CA TYR A 259 12.92 -3.01 -8.09
C TYR A 259 11.74 -3.26 -9.00
N GLU A 260 10.74 -2.40 -8.93
CA GLU A 260 9.60 -2.40 -9.83
C GLU A 260 9.99 -1.64 -11.12
N TYR A 261 9.86 -2.29 -12.27
CA TYR A 261 10.25 -1.74 -13.56
C TYR A 261 9.11 -1.92 -14.58
N ALA A 262 8.29 -0.88 -14.76
CA ALA A 262 7.25 -0.85 -15.79
C ALA A 262 7.91 -0.64 -17.16
N MET A 263 7.74 -1.60 -18.06
CA MET A 263 8.32 -1.60 -19.40
C MET A 263 7.44 -0.78 -20.37
N ILE A 264 8.01 0.32 -20.88
CA ILE A 264 7.34 1.34 -21.71
C ILE A 264 8.00 1.39 -23.09
N GLU A 265 7.23 1.13 -24.13
CA GLU A 265 7.71 1.06 -25.51
C GLU A 265 8.41 2.35 -25.94
N GLY A 266 9.64 2.20 -26.49
CA GLY A 266 10.46 3.32 -26.98
C GLY A 266 10.98 4.27 -25.91
N VAL A 267 10.69 4.03 -24.64
CA VAL A 267 11.11 4.90 -23.52
C VAL A 267 12.21 4.24 -22.70
N ASN A 268 11.88 3.15 -22.00
CA ASN A 268 12.81 2.45 -21.10
C ASN A 268 13.03 0.98 -21.50
N ASP A 269 12.60 0.59 -22.70
CA ASP A 269 12.79 -0.73 -23.30
C ASP A 269 13.83 -0.74 -24.43
N THR A 270 14.65 0.32 -24.53
CA THR A 270 15.74 0.42 -25.48
C THR A 270 16.99 -0.31 -24.98
N SER A 271 17.90 -0.70 -25.89
CA SER A 271 19.13 -1.42 -25.48
C SER A 271 19.96 -0.67 -24.44
N PRO A 272 20.16 0.66 -24.53
CA PRO A 272 20.87 1.42 -23.49
C PRO A 272 20.15 1.38 -22.13
N GLU A 273 18.83 1.48 -22.10
CA GLU A 273 18.03 1.43 -20.86
C GLU A 273 18.11 0.05 -20.19
N MET A 274 17.98 -1.01 -20.99
CA MET A 274 18.10 -2.38 -20.50
C MET A 274 19.51 -2.66 -19.97
N GLN A 275 20.56 -2.18 -20.66
CA GLN A 275 21.93 -2.30 -20.19
C GLN A 275 22.15 -1.54 -18.88
N ALA A 276 21.67 -0.29 -18.78
CA ALA A 276 21.79 0.52 -17.58
C ALA A 276 21.09 -0.13 -16.36
N LEU A 277 19.93 -0.79 -16.56
CA LEU A 277 19.29 -1.54 -15.48
C LEU A 277 20.13 -2.72 -15.02
N CYS A 278 20.69 -3.49 -15.96
CA CYS A 278 21.58 -4.58 -15.63
C CYS A 278 22.81 -4.09 -14.81
N ASP A 279 23.42 -3.00 -15.25
CA ASP A 279 24.58 -2.40 -14.56
C ASP A 279 24.22 -1.84 -13.19
N PHE A 280 23.03 -1.25 -13.04
CA PHE A 280 22.51 -0.76 -11.74
C PHE A 280 22.29 -1.88 -10.72
N CYS A 281 21.91 -3.07 -11.19
CA CYS A 281 21.68 -4.25 -10.35
C CYS A 281 22.93 -5.07 -10.08
N GLU A 282 23.98 -4.93 -10.90
CA GLU A 282 25.20 -5.74 -10.81
C GLU A 282 25.88 -5.58 -9.45
N GLY A 283 26.27 -6.70 -8.83
CA GLY A 283 26.91 -6.70 -7.51
C GLY A 283 26.01 -6.33 -6.34
N THR A 284 24.70 -6.13 -6.57
CA THR A 284 23.74 -5.79 -5.49
C THR A 284 22.82 -6.97 -5.16
N LEU A 285 22.46 -7.10 -3.90
CA LEU A 285 21.42 -8.03 -3.48
C LEU A 285 20.04 -7.40 -3.77
N CYS A 286 19.43 -7.76 -4.89
CA CYS A 286 18.14 -7.23 -5.30
C CYS A 286 17.27 -8.29 -5.99
N HIS A 287 16.00 -7.95 -6.20
CA HIS A 287 15.08 -8.68 -7.06
C HIS A 287 14.44 -7.67 -8.03
N VAL A 288 14.23 -8.05 -9.28
CA VAL A 288 13.60 -7.18 -10.28
C VAL A 288 12.23 -7.72 -10.67
N ASN A 289 11.19 -6.90 -10.51
CA ASN A 289 9.87 -7.15 -11.07
C ASN A 289 9.70 -6.37 -12.37
N LEU A 290 9.67 -7.07 -13.48
CA LEU A 290 9.31 -6.50 -14.78
C LEU A 290 7.78 -6.50 -14.91
N ILE A 291 7.23 -5.32 -15.17
CA ILE A 291 5.79 -5.10 -15.30
C ILE A 291 5.54 -4.62 -16.72
N GLN A 292 4.70 -5.29 -17.47
CA GLN A 292 4.17 -4.70 -18.69
C GLN A 292 3.29 -3.51 -18.31
N LEU A 293 3.53 -2.33 -18.90
CA LEU A 293 2.74 -1.14 -18.60
C LEU A 293 1.25 -1.43 -18.81
N ASN A 294 0.42 -1.02 -17.85
CA ASN A 294 -1.03 -1.09 -18.03
C ASN A 294 -1.52 0.16 -18.76
N ASP A 295 -2.48 -0.02 -19.65
CA ASP A 295 -3.06 1.10 -20.39
C ASP A 295 -3.76 2.07 -19.46
N ILE A 296 -3.49 3.37 -19.68
CA ILE A 296 -4.15 4.46 -18.98
C ILE A 296 -4.81 5.34 -20.03
N GLU A 297 -6.11 5.54 -19.90
CA GLU A 297 -6.86 6.38 -20.82
C GLU A 297 -6.26 7.79 -20.95
N GLY A 298 -6.01 8.21 -22.17
CA GLY A 298 -5.42 9.52 -22.49
C GLY A 298 -3.90 9.59 -22.33
N SER A 299 -3.23 8.49 -21.95
CA SER A 299 -1.75 8.44 -21.91
C SER A 299 -1.21 8.11 -23.31
N PRO A 300 -0.15 8.80 -23.77
CA PRO A 300 0.56 8.44 -25.00
C PRO A 300 1.50 7.24 -24.80
N LEU A 301 1.75 6.82 -23.58
CA LEU A 301 2.67 5.74 -23.25
C LEU A 301 2.02 4.38 -23.57
N LYS A 302 2.80 3.48 -24.18
CA LYS A 302 2.36 2.15 -24.56
C LYS A 302 3.17 1.07 -23.85
N PRO A 303 2.56 -0.12 -23.60
CA PRO A 303 3.31 -1.24 -23.05
C PRO A 303 4.35 -1.75 -24.05
N SER A 304 5.53 -2.12 -23.55
CA SER A 304 6.54 -2.80 -24.36
C SER A 304 6.03 -4.14 -24.86
N PRO A 305 6.39 -4.55 -26.09
CA PRO A 305 6.11 -5.88 -26.59
C PRO A 305 6.69 -6.96 -25.67
N ILE A 306 5.95 -8.06 -25.47
CA ILE A 306 6.33 -9.11 -24.49
C ILE A 306 7.73 -9.70 -24.74
N HIS A 307 8.13 -9.85 -26.01
CA HIS A 307 9.45 -10.37 -26.35
C HIS A 307 10.60 -9.51 -25.82
N LYS A 308 10.41 -8.17 -25.68
CA LYS A 308 11.42 -7.28 -25.06
C LYS A 308 11.46 -7.45 -23.54
N VAL A 309 10.30 -7.69 -22.91
CA VAL A 309 10.23 -7.97 -21.48
C VAL A 309 10.97 -9.28 -21.16
N GLU A 310 10.73 -10.32 -21.98
CA GLU A 310 11.41 -11.61 -21.84
C GLU A 310 12.92 -11.51 -22.17
N ASP A 311 13.30 -10.66 -23.13
CA ASP A 311 14.72 -10.40 -23.42
C ASP A 311 15.44 -9.76 -22.24
N LEU A 312 14.82 -8.74 -21.63
CA LEU A 312 15.38 -8.10 -20.45
C LEU A 312 15.48 -9.08 -19.26
N GLN A 313 14.45 -9.93 -19.05
CA GLN A 313 14.51 -10.97 -18.03
C GLN A 313 15.73 -11.87 -18.23
N ARG A 314 15.93 -12.41 -19.44
CA ARG A 314 17.10 -13.27 -19.76
C ARG A 314 18.43 -12.56 -19.52
N ARG A 315 18.55 -11.26 -19.86
CA ARG A 315 19.76 -10.47 -19.61
C ARG A 315 20.07 -10.30 -18.13
N LEU A 316 19.05 -10.04 -17.31
CA LEU A 316 19.19 -9.93 -15.86
C LEU A 316 19.56 -11.27 -15.23
N GLU A 317 18.83 -12.34 -15.59
CA GLU A 317 19.08 -13.70 -15.09
C GLU A 317 20.47 -14.23 -15.48
N SER A 318 20.97 -13.91 -16.70
CA SER A 318 22.34 -14.27 -17.13
C SER A 318 23.44 -13.62 -16.29
N ARG A 319 23.12 -12.55 -15.57
CA ARG A 319 24.00 -11.87 -14.60
C ARG A 319 23.74 -12.27 -13.15
N GLY A 320 22.93 -13.31 -12.92
CA GLY A 320 22.57 -13.78 -11.58
C GLY A 320 21.56 -12.91 -10.84
N ILE A 321 20.86 -11.99 -11.54
CA ILE A 321 19.86 -11.12 -10.95
C ILE A 321 18.50 -11.81 -11.03
N GLU A 322 17.92 -12.14 -9.84
CA GLU A 322 16.61 -12.77 -9.78
C GLU A 322 15.53 -11.83 -10.32
N THR A 323 14.80 -12.31 -11.32
CA THR A 323 13.83 -11.47 -12.07
C THR A 323 12.51 -12.19 -12.25
N THR A 324 11.40 -11.46 -12.09
CA THR A 324 10.04 -11.97 -12.30
C THR A 324 9.30 -11.07 -13.29
N ILE A 325 8.60 -11.66 -14.25
CA ILE A 325 7.60 -10.94 -15.06
C ILE A 325 6.28 -11.00 -14.28
N ARG A 326 5.78 -9.83 -13.89
CA ARG A 326 4.55 -9.71 -13.09
C ARG A 326 3.33 -9.62 -14.00
N ASN A 327 2.42 -10.56 -13.88
CA ASN A 327 1.12 -10.48 -14.52
C ASN A 327 0.20 -9.52 -13.76
N SER A 328 -0.31 -8.50 -14.47
CA SER A 328 -1.29 -7.57 -13.93
C SER A 328 -2.63 -8.28 -13.65
N ARG A 329 -3.31 -7.88 -12.58
CA ARG A 329 -4.63 -8.35 -12.20
C ARG A 329 -5.64 -7.23 -12.23
N GLY A 330 -6.90 -7.57 -12.51
CA GLY A 330 -7.99 -6.60 -12.53
C GLY A 330 -7.87 -5.56 -13.65
N ASN A 331 -7.18 -5.85 -14.74
CA ASN A 331 -7.01 -4.92 -15.86
C ASN A 331 -8.35 -4.50 -16.49
N ASP A 332 -9.33 -5.40 -16.53
CA ASP A 332 -10.66 -5.19 -17.09
C ASP A 332 -11.54 -4.24 -16.26
N ILE A 333 -11.11 -3.93 -15.05
CA ILE A 333 -11.79 -2.99 -14.13
C ILE A 333 -10.90 -1.82 -13.70
N ASP A 334 -9.81 -1.53 -14.41
CA ASP A 334 -8.83 -0.50 -14.06
C ASP A 334 -8.30 -0.64 -12.61
N ALA A 335 -8.03 -1.88 -12.17
CA ALA A 335 -7.53 -2.19 -10.83
C ALA A 335 -6.04 -2.53 -10.80
N ALA A 336 -5.37 -2.55 -11.94
CA ALA A 336 -3.94 -2.85 -12.02
C ALA A 336 -3.08 -1.66 -11.57
N CYS A 337 -1.78 -1.92 -11.35
CA CYS A 337 -0.83 -0.89 -10.93
C CYS A 337 -0.82 0.31 -11.90
N GLY A 338 -0.91 1.52 -11.34
CA GLY A 338 -0.94 2.78 -12.08
C GLY A 338 -2.32 3.18 -12.61
N GLN A 339 -3.35 2.32 -12.55
CA GLN A 339 -4.66 2.59 -13.11
C GLN A 339 -5.66 3.21 -12.13
N LEU A 340 -5.39 3.19 -10.82
CA LEU A 340 -6.31 3.71 -9.81
C LEU A 340 -6.55 5.21 -10.03
N LYS A 341 -7.77 5.53 -10.45
CA LYS A 341 -8.24 6.88 -10.72
C LYS A 341 -9.69 6.96 -10.29
N GLN A 342 -10.01 7.91 -9.40
CA GLN A 342 -11.38 8.19 -9.02
C GLN A 342 -12.19 8.61 -10.28
N ARG A 343 -12.79 7.66 -10.99
CA ARG A 343 -13.60 7.92 -12.20
C ARG A 343 -15.07 8.24 -11.90
N PHE A 344 -15.51 8.04 -10.67
CA PHE A 344 -16.90 8.27 -10.32
C PHE A 344 -17.10 9.72 -9.86
N LYS A 345 -17.61 10.57 -10.74
CA LYS A 345 -18.47 11.66 -10.29
C LYS A 345 -19.71 10.96 -9.75
N VAL A 346 -19.86 10.93 -8.43
CA VAL A 346 -21.16 10.63 -7.81
C VAL A 346 -22.14 11.60 -8.47
N GLN A 347 -23.05 11.10 -9.31
CA GLN A 347 -24.23 11.87 -9.65
C GLN A 347 -24.95 12.09 -8.33
N LYS A 348 -24.73 13.24 -7.70
CA LYS A 348 -25.62 13.73 -6.65
C LYS A 348 -26.97 13.86 -7.34
N ASN A 349 -27.84 12.88 -7.10
CA ASN A 349 -29.23 13.03 -7.43
C ASN A 349 -29.71 14.28 -6.69
N ALA A 350 -30.14 15.28 -7.50
CA ALA A 350 -30.75 16.52 -7.06
C ALA A 350 -32.10 16.25 -6.41
#